data_29ca89b42277fc9a0feb177f85d8a922
#
_entry.id   29ca89b42277fc9a0feb177f85d8a922
#
_cell.length_a   1.000
_cell.length_b   1.000
_cell.length_c   1.000
_cell.angle_alpha   90.00
_cell.angle_beta   90.00
_cell.angle_gamma   90.00
#
_symmetry.space_group_name_H-M   'P 1'
#
loop_
_entity.id
_entity.type
_entity.pdbx_description
1 polymer ?
#
loop_
_entity_poly.entity_id
_entity_poly.type
_entity_poly.pdbx_seq_one_letter_code
_entity_poly.pdbx_strand_id
1 'polypeptide(L)'
;MKETSTIAPTEENRVQVPLAERSYEIRIRGGLLREAGRCLSELGFSGKVAVVTDQTIARLYEPIVTKSLRTSGFETCTIIVPAGERAKTIRWLSVILDELARARFERGSVLLALGGGVVGDLAGFAAAVFVRGIPFIQVPTTLVSQVDSSVGGKTGVNHPVGKNLIGAFHQPRLVLIDPETLKTLPKREWIAGLAEVIKYGMIADAELFAYLERHMDALLRKEEGPVLHIITRSCQTKASLVVVDEREADRRRILNYGHTVGHALESLGKYRSLIHGEAVAIGMVQEADLSCHAGFCSQEVAARQCELVRQAGLPHALPPITFSDLWGAMQHDKKVAHGRIYCVMPERIGQVVVAPLERSEFKRWFVSRRREIGKDRRVHRAGGDASVHRV
;
A
#
# COMPACT_ATOMS: atom_id res chain seq x y z
N MET A 1 -20.48 30.55 -29.84
CA MET A 1 -19.34 29.64 -30.06
C MET A 1 -18.61 29.53 -28.75
N LYS A 2 -18.74 28.42 -28.03
CA LYS A 2 -17.97 28.14 -26.78
C LYS A 2 -16.71 27.45 -27.22
N GLU A 3 -15.56 28.08 -26.96
CA GLU A 3 -14.25 27.46 -27.15
C GLU A 3 -14.15 26.28 -26.21
N THR A 4 -14.06 25.09 -26.77
CA THR A 4 -13.64 23.87 -26.10
C THR A 4 -12.15 24.01 -25.83
N SER A 5 -11.81 24.39 -24.59
CA SER A 5 -10.44 24.33 -24.08
C SER A 5 -9.95 22.87 -24.18
N THR A 6 -9.15 22.61 -25.18
CA THR A 6 -8.39 21.36 -25.30
C THR A 6 -7.30 21.41 -24.24
N ILE A 7 -7.53 20.75 -23.11
CA ILE A 7 -6.51 20.54 -22.09
C ILE A 7 -5.40 19.75 -22.75
N ALA A 8 -4.20 20.35 -22.84
CA ALA A 8 -3.02 19.65 -23.32
C ALA A 8 -2.81 18.37 -22.50
N PRO A 9 -2.41 17.25 -23.14
CA PRO A 9 -2.16 16.02 -22.41
C PRO A 9 -1.08 16.27 -21.35
N THR A 10 -1.41 16.04 -20.07
CA THR A 10 -0.45 16.07 -18.97
C THR A 10 0.71 15.13 -19.33
N GLU A 11 1.95 15.58 -19.15
CA GLU A 11 3.14 14.75 -19.39
C GLU A 11 3.03 13.42 -18.66
N GLU A 12 3.29 12.32 -19.37
CA GLU A 12 3.29 10.99 -18.82
C GLU A 12 4.55 10.76 -17.97
N ASN A 13 4.38 10.57 -16.67
CA ASN A 13 5.49 10.20 -15.80
C ASN A 13 5.78 8.71 -15.94
N ARG A 14 7.05 8.37 -16.15
CA ARG A 14 7.52 6.99 -16.29
C ARG A 14 8.57 6.68 -15.24
N VAL A 15 8.42 5.53 -14.59
CA VAL A 15 9.39 5.00 -13.64
C VAL A 15 9.85 3.64 -14.13
N GLN A 16 11.17 3.50 -14.38
CA GLN A 16 11.78 2.22 -14.76
C GLN A 16 12.12 1.40 -13.54
N VAL A 17 11.85 0.09 -13.60
CA VAL A 17 12.24 -0.88 -12.58
C VAL A 17 13.20 -1.89 -13.23
N PRO A 18 14.51 -1.61 -13.23
CA PRO A 18 15.51 -2.43 -13.92
C PRO A 18 15.84 -3.69 -13.11
N LEU A 19 15.30 -4.83 -13.55
CA LEU A 19 15.49 -6.16 -12.96
C LEU A 19 15.98 -7.19 -14.00
N ALA A 20 16.95 -6.78 -14.84
CA ALA A 20 17.45 -7.54 -15.98
C ALA A 20 16.29 -8.00 -16.91
N GLU A 21 16.10 -9.30 -17.13
CA GLU A 21 15.05 -9.85 -18.00
C GLU A 21 13.62 -9.60 -17.46
N ARG A 22 13.49 -9.28 -16.17
CA ARG A 22 12.22 -8.98 -15.49
C ARG A 22 11.96 -7.49 -15.35
N SER A 23 12.76 -6.65 -16.03
CA SER A 23 12.58 -5.20 -16.03
C SER A 23 11.20 -4.82 -16.56
N TYR A 24 10.62 -3.79 -15.97
CA TYR A 24 9.32 -3.27 -16.38
C TYR A 24 9.22 -1.76 -16.16
N GLU A 25 8.20 -1.17 -16.75
CA GLU A 25 7.90 0.25 -16.64
C GLU A 25 6.61 0.48 -15.83
N ILE A 26 6.60 1.55 -15.08
CA ILE A 26 5.41 2.11 -14.43
C ILE A 26 5.06 3.38 -15.19
N ARG A 27 3.89 3.43 -15.81
CA ARG A 27 3.35 4.62 -16.51
C ARG A 27 2.29 5.27 -15.62
N ILE A 28 2.40 6.59 -15.44
CA ILE A 28 1.56 7.35 -14.51
C ILE A 28 1.01 8.57 -15.24
N ARG A 29 -0.27 8.56 -15.54
CA ARG A 29 -0.97 9.67 -16.19
C ARG A 29 -2.49 9.49 -16.11
N GLY A 30 -3.25 10.60 -16.04
CA GLY A 30 -4.70 10.56 -16.17
C GLY A 30 -5.16 10.02 -17.53
N GLY A 31 -6.21 9.22 -17.54
CA GLY A 31 -6.81 8.66 -18.75
C GLY A 31 -6.15 7.39 -19.31
N LEU A 32 -5.12 6.83 -18.64
CA LEU A 32 -4.40 5.63 -19.13
C LEU A 32 -5.29 4.40 -19.27
N LEU A 33 -6.38 4.29 -18.52
CA LEU A 33 -7.33 3.18 -18.70
C LEU A 33 -7.90 3.10 -20.11
N ARG A 34 -8.08 4.25 -20.79
CA ARG A 34 -8.58 4.31 -22.15
C ARG A 34 -7.54 3.89 -23.20
N GLU A 35 -6.30 3.77 -22.79
CA GLU A 35 -5.15 3.44 -23.65
C GLU A 35 -4.52 2.08 -23.28
N ALA A 36 -5.12 1.32 -22.37
CA ALA A 36 -4.58 0.04 -21.91
C ALA A 36 -4.24 -0.90 -23.09
N GLY A 37 -5.11 -1.01 -24.08
CA GLY A 37 -4.86 -1.83 -25.26
C GLY A 37 -3.66 -1.37 -26.08
N ARG A 38 -3.52 -0.06 -26.32
CA ARG A 38 -2.35 0.53 -27.01
C ARG A 38 -1.06 0.24 -26.23
N CYS A 39 -1.09 0.44 -24.91
CA CYS A 39 0.07 0.19 -24.05
C CYS A 39 0.53 -1.28 -24.12
N LEU A 40 -0.39 -2.24 -24.16
CA LEU A 40 -0.06 -3.65 -24.31
C LEU A 40 0.51 -3.96 -25.72
N SER A 41 -0.07 -3.37 -26.77
CA SER A 41 0.43 -3.55 -28.15
C SER A 41 1.84 -2.98 -28.33
N GLU A 42 2.16 -1.85 -27.71
CA GLU A 42 3.52 -1.26 -27.70
C GLU A 42 4.57 -2.20 -27.07
N LEU A 43 4.17 -3.07 -26.15
CA LEU A 43 5.02 -4.10 -25.57
C LEU A 43 5.08 -5.40 -26.38
N GLY A 44 4.44 -5.42 -27.56
CA GLY A 44 4.41 -6.58 -28.45
C GLY A 44 3.41 -7.67 -28.05
N PHE A 45 2.50 -7.41 -27.09
CA PHE A 45 1.45 -8.35 -26.76
C PHE A 45 0.34 -8.38 -27.81
N SER A 46 -0.25 -9.55 -28.00
CA SER A 46 -1.38 -9.81 -28.90
C SER A 46 -2.22 -10.98 -28.38
N GLY A 47 -3.37 -11.23 -28.98
CA GLY A 47 -4.23 -12.37 -28.67
C GLY A 47 -5.12 -12.16 -27.45
N LYS A 48 -5.06 -13.03 -26.43
CA LYS A 48 -6.01 -13.07 -25.33
C LYS A 48 -5.54 -12.28 -24.10
N VAL A 49 -6.46 -11.50 -23.52
CA VAL A 49 -6.27 -10.79 -22.22
C VAL A 49 -7.39 -11.18 -21.26
N ALA A 50 -7.04 -11.76 -20.11
CA ALA A 50 -7.97 -11.94 -19.00
C ALA A 50 -7.92 -10.71 -18.11
N VAL A 51 -9.05 -10.04 -17.91
CA VAL A 51 -9.20 -8.94 -16.95
C VAL A 51 -9.75 -9.50 -15.64
N VAL A 52 -8.92 -9.56 -14.61
CA VAL A 52 -9.36 -9.93 -13.25
C VAL A 52 -9.67 -8.66 -12.48
N THR A 53 -10.86 -8.58 -11.92
CA THR A 53 -11.34 -7.39 -11.19
C THR A 53 -12.31 -7.79 -10.08
N ASP A 54 -12.63 -6.87 -9.18
CA ASP A 54 -13.69 -7.08 -8.18
C ASP A 54 -15.03 -6.45 -8.62
N GLN A 55 -16.10 -6.85 -7.90
CA GLN A 55 -17.47 -6.42 -8.21
C GLN A 55 -17.67 -4.90 -8.21
N THR A 56 -16.91 -4.15 -7.40
CA THR A 56 -17.01 -2.69 -7.32
C THR A 56 -16.32 -2.04 -8.50
N ILE A 57 -15.09 -2.47 -8.77
CA ILE A 57 -14.23 -1.91 -9.83
C ILE A 57 -14.75 -2.31 -11.21
N ALA A 58 -15.33 -3.51 -11.35
CA ALA A 58 -15.96 -3.95 -12.59
C ALA A 58 -17.01 -2.96 -13.10
N ARG A 59 -17.86 -2.46 -12.20
CA ARG A 59 -18.92 -1.49 -12.58
C ARG A 59 -18.36 -0.13 -13.01
N LEU A 60 -17.21 0.27 -12.46
CA LEU A 60 -16.64 1.60 -12.66
C LEU A 60 -15.72 1.66 -13.89
N TYR A 61 -14.87 0.66 -14.06
CA TYR A 61 -13.72 0.78 -14.96
C TYR A 61 -13.54 -0.37 -15.95
N GLU A 62 -14.12 -1.56 -15.71
CA GLU A 62 -13.95 -2.70 -16.62
C GLU A 62 -14.41 -2.39 -18.06
N PRO A 63 -15.56 -1.74 -18.30
CA PRO A 63 -15.98 -1.44 -19.67
C PRO A 63 -15.02 -0.51 -20.41
N ILE A 64 -14.33 0.39 -19.69
CA ILE A 64 -13.35 1.32 -20.28
C ILE A 64 -12.12 0.53 -20.74
N VAL A 65 -11.59 -0.34 -19.86
CA VAL A 65 -10.40 -1.15 -20.13
C VAL A 65 -10.67 -2.17 -21.23
N THR A 66 -11.76 -2.91 -21.16
CA THR A 66 -12.11 -3.93 -22.18
C THR A 66 -12.41 -3.33 -23.54
N LYS A 67 -13.05 -2.15 -23.59
CA LYS A 67 -13.20 -1.40 -24.83
C LYS A 67 -11.85 -1.04 -25.45
N SER A 68 -10.91 -0.52 -24.65
CA SER A 68 -9.56 -0.18 -25.11
C SER A 68 -8.82 -1.40 -25.66
N LEU A 69 -8.88 -2.52 -24.93
CA LEU A 69 -8.25 -3.78 -25.34
C LEU A 69 -8.83 -4.31 -26.65
N ARG A 70 -10.16 -4.36 -26.78
CA ARG A 70 -10.84 -4.83 -28.01
C ARG A 70 -10.57 -3.93 -29.21
N THR A 71 -10.54 -2.61 -29.01
CA THR A 71 -10.20 -1.65 -30.07
C THR A 71 -8.77 -1.86 -30.58
N SER A 72 -7.87 -2.36 -29.72
CA SER A 72 -6.48 -2.71 -30.08
C SER A 72 -6.33 -4.16 -30.56
N GLY A 73 -7.43 -4.88 -30.83
CA GLY A 73 -7.42 -6.21 -31.42
C GLY A 73 -7.27 -7.38 -30.44
N PHE A 74 -7.36 -7.14 -29.12
CA PHE A 74 -7.31 -8.22 -28.12
C PHE A 74 -8.67 -8.91 -27.95
N GLU A 75 -8.64 -10.23 -27.80
CA GLU A 75 -9.77 -11.01 -27.31
C GLU A 75 -9.80 -10.91 -25.77
N THR A 76 -10.92 -10.51 -25.18
CA THR A 76 -11.00 -10.25 -23.73
C THR A 76 -11.91 -11.22 -23.02
N CYS A 77 -11.50 -11.69 -21.85
CA CYS A 77 -12.31 -12.42 -20.89
C CYS A 77 -12.26 -11.69 -19.55
N THR A 78 -13.41 -11.45 -18.91
CA THR A 78 -13.46 -10.78 -17.59
C THR A 78 -13.82 -11.77 -16.51
N ILE A 79 -12.98 -11.80 -15.44
CA ILE A 79 -13.15 -12.65 -14.26
C ILE A 79 -13.39 -11.75 -13.07
N ILE A 80 -14.59 -11.84 -12.46
CA ILE A 80 -15.00 -10.98 -11.35
C ILE A 80 -14.92 -11.76 -10.05
N VAL A 81 -14.14 -11.24 -9.09
CA VAL A 81 -14.04 -11.78 -7.73
C VAL A 81 -14.82 -10.89 -6.74
N PRO A 82 -15.11 -11.36 -5.53
CA PRO A 82 -15.71 -10.51 -4.49
C PRO A 82 -14.80 -9.34 -4.12
N ALA A 83 -15.40 -8.23 -3.72
CA ALA A 83 -14.63 -7.09 -3.21
C ALA A 83 -14.06 -7.37 -1.80
N GLY A 84 -12.86 -6.84 -1.54
CA GLY A 84 -12.20 -6.82 -0.25
C GLY A 84 -11.42 -8.09 0.08
N GLU A 85 -10.77 -8.07 1.24
CA GLU A 85 -9.76 -9.06 1.69
C GLU A 85 -10.25 -10.51 1.70
N ARG A 86 -11.56 -10.74 1.81
CA ARG A 86 -12.19 -12.07 1.75
C ARG A 86 -12.00 -12.80 0.42
N ALA A 87 -11.67 -12.08 -0.65
CA ALA A 87 -11.38 -12.68 -1.96
C ALA A 87 -9.95 -13.23 -2.05
N LYS A 88 -9.04 -12.80 -1.19
CA LYS A 88 -7.61 -13.16 -1.25
C LYS A 88 -7.36 -14.55 -0.67
N THR A 89 -7.87 -15.58 -1.32
CA THR A 89 -7.85 -16.98 -0.84
C THR A 89 -7.51 -17.98 -1.95
N ILE A 90 -7.06 -19.19 -1.57
CA ILE A 90 -6.84 -20.33 -2.49
C ILE A 90 -8.10 -20.65 -3.29
N ARG A 91 -9.29 -20.53 -2.67
CA ARG A 91 -10.56 -20.79 -3.37
C ARG A 91 -10.73 -19.87 -4.59
N TRP A 92 -10.49 -18.58 -4.42
CA TRP A 92 -10.64 -17.62 -5.51
C TRP A 92 -9.50 -17.70 -6.52
N LEU A 93 -8.30 -18.07 -6.07
CA LEU A 93 -7.22 -18.45 -6.98
C LEU A 93 -7.66 -19.60 -7.90
N SER A 94 -8.23 -20.68 -7.34
CA SER A 94 -8.73 -21.81 -8.14
C SER A 94 -9.79 -21.39 -9.15
N VAL A 95 -10.73 -20.53 -8.76
CA VAL A 95 -11.76 -20.00 -9.68
C VAL A 95 -11.12 -19.27 -10.86
N ILE A 96 -10.11 -18.41 -10.62
CA ILE A 96 -9.41 -17.71 -11.70
C ILE A 96 -8.70 -18.70 -12.63
N LEU A 97 -7.99 -19.69 -12.06
CA LEU A 97 -7.29 -20.71 -12.84
C LEU A 97 -8.24 -21.55 -13.70
N ASP A 98 -9.41 -21.93 -13.16
CA ASP A 98 -10.44 -22.67 -13.87
C ASP A 98 -11.00 -21.86 -15.06
N GLU A 99 -11.27 -20.57 -14.88
CA GLU A 99 -11.76 -19.70 -15.94
C GLU A 99 -10.70 -19.51 -17.05
N LEU A 100 -9.44 -19.32 -16.68
CA LEU A 100 -8.33 -19.24 -17.65
C LEU A 100 -8.22 -20.54 -18.49
N ALA A 101 -8.32 -21.70 -17.83
CA ALA A 101 -8.26 -23.01 -18.48
C ALA A 101 -9.44 -23.24 -19.42
N ARG A 102 -10.69 -22.96 -18.99
CA ARG A 102 -11.91 -23.06 -19.81
C ARG A 102 -11.86 -22.17 -21.03
N ALA A 103 -11.36 -20.95 -20.89
CA ALA A 103 -11.19 -19.99 -21.97
C ALA A 103 -9.96 -20.25 -22.83
N ARG A 104 -9.23 -21.36 -22.59
CA ARG A 104 -8.04 -21.78 -23.34
C ARG A 104 -6.98 -20.69 -23.44
N PHE A 105 -6.61 -20.10 -22.28
CA PHE A 105 -5.47 -19.22 -22.19
C PHE A 105 -4.17 -20.01 -22.33
N GLU A 106 -3.15 -19.40 -22.92
CA GLU A 106 -1.86 -19.99 -23.23
C GLU A 106 -0.71 -19.17 -22.63
N ARG A 107 0.53 -19.65 -22.77
CA ARG A 107 1.73 -18.97 -22.24
C ARG A 107 1.93 -17.54 -22.73
N GLY A 108 1.49 -17.25 -23.99
CA GLY A 108 1.55 -15.92 -24.59
C GLY A 108 0.39 -14.99 -24.19
N SER A 109 -0.64 -15.53 -23.56
CA SER A 109 -1.79 -14.75 -23.09
C SER A 109 -1.42 -13.84 -21.93
N VAL A 110 -2.16 -12.76 -21.75
CA VAL A 110 -1.89 -11.75 -20.72
C VAL A 110 -2.96 -11.81 -19.65
N LEU A 111 -2.57 -11.70 -18.37
CA LEU A 111 -3.49 -11.46 -17.26
C LEU A 111 -3.34 -10.01 -16.81
N LEU A 112 -4.44 -9.24 -16.82
CA LEU A 112 -4.51 -7.85 -16.38
C LEU A 112 -5.29 -7.77 -15.07
N ALA A 113 -4.66 -7.29 -14.00
CA ALA A 113 -5.29 -7.06 -12.71
C ALA A 113 -5.80 -5.61 -12.64
N LEU A 114 -7.12 -5.43 -12.66
CA LEU A 114 -7.77 -4.12 -12.55
C LEU A 114 -8.40 -3.99 -11.17
N GLY A 115 -7.74 -3.31 -10.22
CA GLY A 115 -8.28 -3.20 -8.86
C GLY A 115 -7.30 -2.71 -7.80
N GLY A 116 -7.68 -2.85 -6.56
CA GLY A 116 -6.81 -2.61 -5.40
C GLY A 116 -5.78 -3.71 -5.18
N GLY A 117 -5.01 -3.62 -4.09
CA GLY A 117 -3.95 -4.58 -3.75
C GLY A 117 -4.42 -6.03 -3.67
N VAL A 118 -5.64 -6.29 -3.20
CA VAL A 118 -6.23 -7.65 -3.15
C VAL A 118 -6.32 -8.27 -4.54
N VAL A 119 -6.83 -7.52 -5.50
CA VAL A 119 -6.96 -7.97 -6.90
C VAL A 119 -5.58 -8.16 -7.51
N GLY A 120 -4.67 -7.20 -7.29
CA GLY A 120 -3.30 -7.26 -7.78
C GLY A 120 -2.54 -8.50 -7.31
N ASP A 121 -2.60 -8.77 -6.00
CA ASP A 121 -1.93 -9.91 -5.40
C ASP A 121 -2.51 -11.26 -5.85
N LEU A 122 -3.85 -11.37 -5.86
CA LEU A 122 -4.55 -12.60 -6.25
C LEU A 122 -4.34 -12.92 -7.74
N ALA A 123 -4.54 -11.93 -8.62
CA ALA A 123 -4.36 -12.08 -10.06
C ALA A 123 -2.89 -12.30 -10.43
N GLY A 124 -1.96 -11.59 -9.78
CA GLY A 124 -0.54 -11.79 -9.98
C GLY A 124 -0.10 -13.20 -9.57
N PHE A 125 -0.64 -13.75 -8.48
CA PHE A 125 -0.35 -15.12 -8.10
C PHE A 125 -0.98 -16.14 -9.06
N ALA A 126 -2.18 -15.87 -9.56
CA ALA A 126 -2.77 -16.69 -10.63
C ALA A 126 -1.88 -16.69 -11.88
N ALA A 127 -1.38 -15.53 -12.31
CA ALA A 127 -0.45 -15.42 -13.42
C ALA A 127 0.85 -16.18 -13.18
N ALA A 128 1.38 -16.15 -11.96
CA ALA A 128 2.61 -16.83 -11.59
C ALA A 128 2.53 -18.38 -11.69
N VAL A 129 1.35 -18.94 -11.40
CA VAL A 129 1.17 -20.40 -11.32
C VAL A 129 0.51 -20.99 -12.56
N PHE A 130 -0.31 -20.23 -13.29
CA PHE A 130 -0.97 -20.70 -14.50
C PHE A 130 0.06 -21.05 -15.58
N VAL A 131 0.03 -22.27 -16.12
CA VAL A 131 0.99 -22.86 -17.06
C VAL A 131 2.47 -22.57 -16.76
N ARG A 132 2.81 -22.43 -15.46
CA ARG A 132 4.13 -22.09 -14.88
C ARG A 132 4.57 -20.64 -15.13
N GLY A 133 3.64 -19.74 -15.35
CA GLY A 133 3.85 -18.31 -15.50
C GLY A 133 3.38 -17.76 -16.85
N ILE A 134 2.53 -16.73 -16.79
CA ILE A 134 2.09 -15.92 -17.94
C ILE A 134 2.38 -14.45 -17.68
N PRO A 135 2.45 -13.61 -18.74
CA PRO A 135 2.57 -12.17 -18.59
C PRO A 135 1.47 -11.57 -17.72
N PHE A 136 1.86 -10.62 -16.87
CA PHE A 136 0.99 -9.98 -15.89
C PHE A 136 1.10 -8.45 -15.98
N ILE A 137 -0.05 -7.78 -15.99
CA ILE A 137 -0.16 -6.30 -16.03
C ILE A 137 -0.92 -5.83 -14.79
N GLN A 138 -0.40 -4.82 -14.10
CA GLN A 138 -1.05 -4.18 -12.96
C GLN A 138 -1.76 -2.90 -13.40
N VAL A 139 -3.03 -2.77 -13.03
CA VAL A 139 -3.83 -1.55 -13.19
C VAL A 139 -4.44 -1.18 -11.83
N PRO A 140 -3.64 -0.56 -10.95
CA PRO A 140 -4.03 -0.29 -9.57
C PRO A 140 -5.04 0.86 -9.49
N THR A 141 -6.09 0.71 -8.66
CA THR A 141 -7.20 1.66 -8.53
C THR A 141 -7.37 2.26 -7.14
N THR A 142 -6.56 1.87 -6.16
CA THR A 142 -6.52 2.50 -4.82
C THR A 142 -5.18 3.20 -4.61
N LEU A 143 -5.11 4.19 -3.71
CA LEU A 143 -3.84 4.88 -3.45
C LEU A 143 -2.76 3.89 -2.96
N VAL A 144 -3.07 3.01 -2.00
CA VAL A 144 -2.14 1.96 -1.53
C VAL A 144 -1.63 1.11 -2.69
N SER A 145 -2.51 0.73 -3.63
CA SER A 145 -2.05 -0.08 -4.76
C SER A 145 -1.23 0.71 -5.77
N GLN A 146 -1.51 1.99 -5.95
CA GLN A 146 -0.75 2.86 -6.86
C GLN A 146 0.66 3.17 -6.34
N VAL A 147 0.79 3.42 -5.03
CA VAL A 147 2.08 3.82 -4.43
C VAL A 147 2.88 2.65 -3.89
N ASP A 148 2.25 1.50 -3.64
CA ASP A 148 2.90 0.39 -2.94
C ASP A 148 2.65 -0.97 -3.60
N SER A 149 1.51 -1.62 -3.42
CA SER A 149 1.36 -3.06 -3.69
C SER A 149 1.57 -3.47 -5.16
N SER A 150 1.39 -2.58 -6.16
CA SER A 150 1.63 -2.88 -7.57
C SER A 150 3.13 -2.96 -7.95
N VAL A 151 4.05 -2.58 -7.06
CA VAL A 151 5.49 -2.50 -7.33
C VAL A 151 6.25 -3.56 -6.54
N GLY A 152 7.15 -4.30 -7.22
CA GLY A 152 8.06 -5.26 -6.57
C GLY A 152 7.60 -6.69 -6.52
N GLY A 153 6.57 -7.05 -7.29
CA GLY A 153 6.24 -8.42 -7.67
C GLY A 153 5.79 -9.37 -6.56
N LYS A 154 5.50 -8.88 -5.36
CA LYS A 154 4.90 -9.72 -4.30
C LYS A 154 3.46 -10.04 -4.68
N THR A 155 3.15 -11.30 -4.89
CA THR A 155 1.81 -11.79 -5.20
C THR A 155 1.45 -12.94 -4.28
N GLY A 156 0.17 -13.11 -3.96
CA GLY A 156 -0.20 -14.18 -3.05
C GLY A 156 -1.60 -14.11 -2.50
N VAL A 157 -1.89 -15.10 -1.67
CA VAL A 157 -3.18 -15.25 -0.99
C VAL A 157 -2.99 -15.49 0.50
N ASN A 158 -4.08 -15.28 1.25
CA ASN A 158 -4.11 -15.51 2.68
C ASN A 158 -4.35 -16.99 2.99
N HIS A 159 -3.84 -17.39 4.14
CA HIS A 159 -4.13 -18.66 4.77
C HIS A 159 -4.86 -18.43 6.10
N PRO A 160 -5.70 -19.35 6.61
CA PRO A 160 -6.37 -19.18 7.91
C PRO A 160 -5.43 -18.85 9.08
N VAL A 161 -4.17 -19.29 9.02
CA VAL A 161 -3.14 -19.04 10.05
C VAL A 161 -2.53 -17.63 9.94
N GLY A 162 -2.55 -16.99 8.75
CA GLY A 162 -1.95 -15.66 8.57
C GLY A 162 -2.06 -15.11 7.16
N LYS A 163 -1.93 -13.79 7.05
CA LYS A 163 -1.95 -13.08 5.75
C LYS A 163 -0.70 -13.37 4.92
N ASN A 164 -0.87 -13.40 3.59
CA ASN A 164 0.21 -13.44 2.60
C ASN A 164 1.23 -14.58 2.81
N LEU A 165 0.78 -15.73 3.34
CA LEU A 165 1.67 -16.88 3.59
C LEU A 165 1.96 -17.70 2.34
N ILE A 166 1.08 -17.64 1.36
CA ILE A 166 1.15 -18.43 0.13
C ILE A 166 1.27 -17.45 -1.03
N GLY A 167 2.34 -17.53 -1.81
CA GLY A 167 2.54 -16.61 -2.91
C GLY A 167 3.83 -16.85 -3.68
N ALA A 168 4.08 -15.95 -4.62
CA ALA A 168 5.27 -15.97 -5.47
C ALA A 168 5.77 -14.54 -5.72
N PHE A 169 7.06 -14.40 -6.00
CA PHE A 169 7.60 -13.19 -6.63
C PHE A 169 7.38 -13.29 -8.14
N HIS A 170 6.43 -12.52 -8.66
CA HIS A 170 6.09 -12.46 -10.08
C HIS A 170 5.99 -11.00 -10.52
N GLN A 171 7.03 -10.53 -11.22
CA GLN A 171 7.09 -9.13 -11.63
C GLN A 171 6.08 -8.85 -12.75
N PRO A 172 5.33 -7.73 -12.68
CA PRO A 172 4.48 -7.32 -13.79
C PRO A 172 5.33 -6.95 -15.01
N ARG A 173 4.77 -7.04 -16.20
CA ARG A 173 5.40 -6.53 -17.43
C ARG A 173 5.17 -5.05 -17.64
N LEU A 174 4.14 -4.51 -17.00
CA LEU A 174 3.76 -3.10 -17.03
C LEU A 174 2.87 -2.80 -15.82
N VAL A 175 3.01 -1.60 -15.26
CA VAL A 175 2.06 -1.04 -14.31
C VAL A 175 1.46 0.22 -14.93
N LEU A 176 0.14 0.27 -15.08
CA LEU A 176 -0.61 1.42 -15.59
C LEU A 176 -1.33 2.11 -14.43
N ILE A 177 -0.81 3.23 -13.99
CA ILE A 177 -1.40 4.04 -12.93
C ILE A 177 -2.17 5.20 -13.53
N ASP A 178 -3.49 5.15 -13.38
CA ASP A 178 -4.40 6.23 -13.74
C ASP A 178 -4.92 6.91 -12.47
N PRO A 179 -4.40 8.10 -12.11
CA PRO A 179 -4.84 8.82 -10.91
C PRO A 179 -6.32 9.20 -10.93
N GLU A 180 -6.98 9.21 -12.10
CA GLU A 180 -8.43 9.47 -12.18
C GLU A 180 -9.25 8.42 -11.44
N THR A 181 -8.76 7.20 -11.27
CA THR A 181 -9.42 6.15 -10.49
C THR A 181 -9.59 6.52 -9.03
N LEU A 182 -8.73 7.39 -8.51
CA LEU A 182 -8.79 7.86 -7.12
C LEU A 182 -9.97 8.83 -6.85
N LYS A 183 -10.58 9.40 -7.91
CA LYS A 183 -11.75 10.28 -7.77
C LYS A 183 -12.94 9.53 -7.17
N THR A 184 -13.08 8.23 -7.47
CA THR A 184 -14.16 7.37 -6.94
C THR A 184 -13.76 6.61 -5.66
N LEU A 185 -12.49 6.71 -5.24
CA LEU A 185 -12.01 6.04 -4.04
C LEU A 185 -12.66 6.64 -2.79
N PRO A 186 -13.27 5.83 -1.91
CA PRO A 186 -13.84 6.32 -0.66
C PRO A 186 -12.83 7.11 0.18
N LYS A 187 -13.30 8.16 0.87
CA LYS A 187 -12.44 9.05 1.66
C LYS A 187 -11.56 8.29 2.68
N ARG A 188 -12.11 7.28 3.35
CA ARG A 188 -11.37 6.47 4.32
C ARG A 188 -10.19 5.73 3.67
N GLU A 189 -10.41 5.13 2.50
CA GLU A 189 -9.38 4.42 1.74
C GLU A 189 -8.31 5.37 1.18
N TRP A 190 -8.73 6.59 0.76
CA TRP A 190 -7.81 7.64 0.34
C TRP A 190 -6.87 8.05 1.48
N ILE A 191 -7.45 8.38 2.64
CA ILE A 191 -6.68 8.78 3.84
C ILE A 191 -5.75 7.65 4.29
N ALA A 192 -6.25 6.41 4.33
CA ALA A 192 -5.45 5.25 4.68
C ALA A 192 -4.24 5.07 3.74
N GLY A 193 -4.42 5.33 2.44
CA GLY A 193 -3.32 5.27 1.48
C GLY A 193 -2.21 6.30 1.73
N LEU A 194 -2.53 7.44 2.32
CA LEU A 194 -1.52 8.45 2.69
C LEU A 194 -0.53 7.95 3.74
N ALA A 195 -0.90 6.96 4.56
CA ALA A 195 0.04 6.34 5.51
C ALA A 195 1.25 5.73 4.80
N GLU A 196 1.05 5.06 3.67
CA GLU A 196 2.15 4.48 2.89
C GLU A 196 3.02 5.56 2.24
N VAL A 197 2.42 6.69 1.82
CA VAL A 197 3.18 7.82 1.30
C VAL A 197 4.04 8.46 2.39
N ILE A 198 3.48 8.69 3.58
CA ILE A 198 4.22 9.19 4.76
C ILE A 198 5.35 8.22 5.12
N LYS A 199 5.11 6.92 5.05
CA LYS A 199 6.14 5.90 5.27
C LYS A 199 7.35 6.13 4.36
N TYR A 200 7.15 6.32 3.04
CA TYR A 200 8.27 6.57 2.12
C TYR A 200 9.06 7.83 2.48
N GLY A 201 8.37 8.90 2.86
CA GLY A 201 9.00 10.12 3.37
C GLY A 201 9.91 9.86 4.57
N MET A 202 9.44 9.04 5.50
CA MET A 202 10.20 8.71 6.71
C MET A 202 11.39 7.79 6.46
N ILE A 203 11.23 6.78 5.62
CA ILE A 203 12.26 5.73 5.49
C ILE A 203 13.38 6.07 4.51
N ALA A 204 13.11 6.92 3.47
CA ALA A 204 14.06 7.06 2.37
C ALA A 204 13.96 8.40 1.59
N ASP A 205 12.95 9.26 1.84
CA ASP A 205 12.72 10.46 1.03
C ASP A 205 12.31 11.67 1.87
N ALA A 206 13.31 12.34 2.47
CA ALA A 206 13.07 13.53 3.30
C ALA A 206 12.42 14.70 2.51
N GLU A 207 12.65 14.79 1.20
CA GLU A 207 12.01 15.81 0.35
C GLU A 207 10.52 15.53 0.19
N LEU A 208 10.14 14.26 0.00
CA LEU A 208 8.73 13.84 -0.03
C LEU A 208 8.07 14.14 1.32
N PHE A 209 8.73 13.89 2.45
CA PHE A 209 8.21 14.22 3.76
C PHE A 209 7.92 15.73 3.89
N ALA A 210 8.89 16.56 3.57
CA ALA A 210 8.74 18.02 3.59
C ALA A 210 7.68 18.52 2.58
N TYR A 211 7.50 17.82 1.47
CA TYR A 211 6.43 18.11 0.52
C TYR A 211 5.06 17.83 1.13
N LEU A 212 4.91 16.68 1.81
CA LEU A 212 3.66 16.31 2.49
C LEU A 212 3.27 17.32 3.58
N GLU A 213 4.22 17.77 4.39
CA GLU A 213 3.97 18.83 5.41
C GLU A 213 3.38 20.11 4.80
N ARG A 214 3.84 20.50 3.62
CA ARG A 214 3.39 21.74 2.94
C ARG A 214 2.11 21.60 2.13
N HIS A 215 1.78 20.39 1.67
CA HIS A 215 0.71 20.19 0.68
C HIS A 215 -0.40 19.25 1.17
N MET A 216 -0.45 18.92 2.48
CA MET A 216 -1.44 17.98 3.00
C MET A 216 -2.89 18.41 2.70
N ASP A 217 -3.21 19.68 2.83
CA ASP A 217 -4.55 20.20 2.52
C ASP A 217 -4.92 20.01 1.05
N ALA A 218 -3.99 20.22 0.11
CA ALA A 218 -4.20 19.99 -1.31
C ALA A 218 -4.40 18.49 -1.61
N LEU A 219 -3.64 17.62 -0.94
CA LEU A 219 -3.80 16.17 -1.02
C LEU A 219 -5.15 15.70 -0.47
N LEU A 220 -5.61 16.26 0.65
CA LEU A 220 -6.94 15.94 1.19
C LEU A 220 -8.06 16.34 0.24
N ARG A 221 -7.87 17.40 -0.57
CA ARG A 221 -8.78 17.78 -1.67
C ARG A 221 -8.56 16.99 -2.96
N LYS A 222 -7.58 16.08 -3.00
CA LYS A 222 -7.21 15.29 -4.18
C LYS A 222 -6.83 16.17 -5.39
N GLU A 223 -6.11 17.26 -5.18
CA GLU A 223 -5.62 18.12 -6.26
C GLU A 223 -4.64 17.35 -7.17
N GLU A 224 -4.81 17.45 -8.47
CA GLU A 224 -4.15 16.60 -9.47
C GLU A 224 -2.62 16.66 -9.39
N GLY A 225 -2.02 17.86 -9.33
CA GLY A 225 -0.57 18.03 -9.26
C GLY A 225 0.05 17.37 -8.03
N PRO A 226 -0.42 17.69 -6.79
CA PRO A 226 0.03 17.01 -5.58
C PRO A 226 -0.18 15.51 -5.59
N VAL A 227 -1.30 15.01 -6.09
CA VAL A 227 -1.57 13.57 -6.21
C VAL A 227 -0.58 12.89 -7.14
N LEU A 228 -0.35 13.47 -8.33
CA LEU A 228 0.61 12.94 -9.29
C LEU A 228 2.04 12.92 -8.73
N HIS A 229 2.42 13.97 -8.00
CA HIS A 229 3.72 14.08 -7.35
C HIS A 229 3.96 12.96 -6.34
N ILE A 230 3.02 12.74 -5.40
CA ILE A 230 3.20 11.71 -4.37
C ILE A 230 3.21 10.29 -4.94
N ILE A 231 2.39 10.01 -5.97
CA ILE A 231 2.41 8.71 -6.64
C ILE A 231 3.77 8.48 -7.31
N THR A 232 4.23 9.45 -8.08
CA THR A 232 5.50 9.34 -8.82
C THR A 232 6.68 9.14 -7.86
N ARG A 233 6.80 9.97 -6.81
CA ARG A 233 7.88 9.86 -5.82
C ARG A 233 7.84 8.54 -5.05
N SER A 234 6.66 8.09 -4.63
CA SER A 234 6.49 6.80 -3.95
C SER A 234 6.92 5.63 -4.84
N CYS A 235 6.50 5.62 -6.11
CA CYS A 235 6.92 4.61 -7.08
C CYS A 235 8.44 4.61 -7.29
N GLN A 236 9.06 5.78 -7.44
CA GLN A 236 10.51 5.93 -7.58
C GLN A 236 11.26 5.39 -6.36
N THR A 237 10.83 5.77 -5.16
CA THR A 237 11.43 5.32 -3.90
C THR A 237 11.29 3.79 -3.76
N LYS A 238 10.10 3.24 -4.03
CA LYS A 238 9.90 1.79 -3.96
C LYS A 238 10.70 1.04 -5.01
N ALA A 239 10.71 1.53 -6.26
CA ALA A 239 11.47 0.93 -7.35
C ALA A 239 12.96 0.83 -7.00
N SER A 240 13.56 1.90 -6.46
CA SER A 240 14.96 1.89 -6.05
C SER A 240 15.28 0.83 -4.99
N LEU A 241 14.38 0.63 -4.02
CA LEU A 241 14.53 -0.40 -2.99
C LEU A 241 14.37 -1.82 -3.56
N VAL A 242 13.42 -2.00 -4.49
CA VAL A 242 13.19 -3.29 -5.16
C VAL A 242 14.37 -3.69 -6.03
N VAL A 243 14.97 -2.74 -6.74
CA VAL A 243 16.15 -3.01 -7.58
C VAL A 243 17.34 -3.52 -6.77
N VAL A 244 17.53 -2.96 -5.57
CA VAL A 244 18.64 -3.35 -4.69
C VAL A 244 18.36 -4.68 -3.98
N ASP A 245 17.10 -4.96 -3.64
CA ASP A 245 16.71 -6.14 -2.86
C ASP A 245 15.34 -6.65 -3.31
N GLU A 246 15.30 -7.33 -4.45
CA GLU A 246 14.06 -7.81 -5.05
C GLU A 246 13.26 -8.74 -4.11
N ARG A 247 13.96 -9.61 -3.35
CA ARG A 247 13.34 -10.66 -2.52
C ARG A 247 13.17 -10.30 -1.05
N GLU A 248 13.47 -9.03 -0.66
CA GLU A 248 13.33 -8.54 0.71
C GLU A 248 14.17 -9.33 1.74
N ALA A 249 15.39 -9.63 1.34
CA ALA A 249 16.32 -10.33 2.22
C ALA A 249 16.98 -9.39 3.26
N ASP A 250 17.22 -8.14 2.91
CA ASP A 250 17.97 -7.16 3.73
C ASP A 250 17.39 -5.73 3.63
N ARG A 251 17.84 -4.93 2.66
CA ARG A 251 17.56 -3.47 2.58
C ARG A 251 16.09 -3.15 2.40
N ARG A 252 15.34 -3.95 1.66
CA ARG A 252 13.91 -3.76 1.46
C ARG A 252 13.09 -3.94 2.75
N ARG A 253 13.67 -4.50 3.81
CA ARG A 253 13.02 -4.64 5.13
C ARG A 253 12.64 -3.30 5.75
N ILE A 254 13.26 -2.18 5.37
CA ILE A 254 12.87 -0.85 5.83
C ILE A 254 11.43 -0.48 5.44
N LEU A 255 10.87 -1.07 4.37
CA LEU A 255 9.45 -0.91 3.98
C LEU A 255 8.48 -1.40 5.07
N ASN A 256 8.96 -2.18 6.03
CA ASN A 256 8.17 -2.64 7.16
C ASN A 256 8.06 -1.62 8.30
N TYR A 257 8.50 -0.39 8.11
CA TYR A 257 8.29 0.68 9.09
C TYR A 257 6.79 0.87 9.38
N GLY A 258 6.42 0.91 10.65
CA GLY A 258 5.03 0.96 11.10
C GLY A 258 4.29 -0.39 11.06
N HIS A 259 4.83 -1.38 10.37
CA HIS A 259 4.13 -2.64 10.14
C HIS A 259 4.30 -3.65 11.30
N THR A 260 5.33 -3.53 12.14
CA THR A 260 5.51 -4.45 13.26
C THR A 260 4.38 -4.30 14.28
N VAL A 261 4.09 -3.08 14.67
CA VAL A 261 2.94 -2.76 15.52
C VAL A 261 1.63 -2.80 14.72
N GLY A 262 1.62 -2.29 13.49
CA GLY A 262 0.44 -2.22 12.64
C GLY A 262 -0.20 -3.60 12.37
N HIS A 263 0.57 -4.59 11.93
CA HIS A 263 0.07 -5.95 11.70
C HIS A 263 -0.44 -6.63 12.99
N ALA A 264 0.22 -6.36 14.12
CA ALA A 264 -0.26 -6.85 15.41
C ALA A 264 -1.65 -6.28 15.74
N LEU A 265 -1.88 -4.98 15.47
CA LEU A 265 -3.17 -4.32 15.66
C LEU A 265 -4.24 -4.87 14.70
N GLU A 266 -3.90 -5.09 13.41
CA GLU A 266 -4.81 -5.74 12.45
C GLU A 266 -5.24 -7.13 12.92
N SER A 267 -4.27 -7.94 13.37
CA SER A 267 -4.52 -9.30 13.86
C SER A 267 -5.42 -9.32 15.08
N LEU A 268 -5.14 -8.49 16.08
CA LEU A 268 -5.94 -8.37 17.31
C LEU A 268 -7.34 -7.84 17.05
N GLY A 269 -7.49 -6.91 16.09
CA GLY A 269 -8.78 -6.40 15.60
C GLY A 269 -9.51 -7.39 14.67
N LYS A 270 -8.99 -8.60 14.47
CA LYS A 270 -9.50 -9.60 13.52
C LYS A 270 -9.74 -9.01 12.13
N TYR A 271 -8.90 -8.04 11.73
CA TYR A 271 -8.95 -7.35 10.44
C TYR A 271 -10.30 -6.64 10.15
N ARG A 272 -11.03 -6.23 11.19
CA ARG A 272 -12.37 -5.62 11.05
C ARG A 272 -12.44 -4.17 11.56
N SER A 273 -11.63 -3.80 12.53
CA SER A 273 -11.69 -2.48 13.19
C SER A 273 -10.87 -1.41 12.46
N LEU A 274 -9.68 -1.75 12.03
CA LEU A 274 -8.75 -0.88 11.31
C LEU A 274 -8.51 -1.44 9.91
N ILE A 275 -8.48 -0.57 8.91
CA ILE A 275 -7.94 -0.92 7.60
C ILE A 275 -6.42 -0.72 7.61
N HIS A 276 -5.72 -1.35 6.65
CA HIS A 276 -4.26 -1.48 6.65
C HIS A 276 -3.52 -0.17 6.94
N GLY A 277 -3.76 0.90 6.17
CA GLY A 277 -3.06 2.17 6.35
C GLY A 277 -3.34 2.86 7.69
N GLU A 278 -4.54 2.64 8.29
CA GLU A 278 -4.82 3.12 9.64
C GLU A 278 -3.96 2.41 10.69
N ALA A 279 -3.82 1.09 10.56
CA ALA A 279 -2.99 0.29 11.45
C ALA A 279 -1.49 0.64 11.30
N VAL A 280 -1.02 0.83 10.06
CA VAL A 280 0.35 1.24 9.76
C VAL A 280 0.63 2.64 10.30
N ALA A 281 -0.31 3.59 10.19
CA ALA A 281 -0.15 4.94 10.73
C ALA A 281 0.03 4.94 12.25
N ILE A 282 -0.81 4.17 12.97
CA ILE A 282 -0.62 3.98 14.42
C ILE A 282 0.76 3.35 14.67
N GLY A 283 1.11 2.30 13.92
CA GLY A 283 2.39 1.60 14.06
C GLY A 283 3.58 2.54 13.87
N MET A 284 3.58 3.36 12.84
CA MET A 284 4.64 4.34 12.60
C MET A 284 4.81 5.32 13.75
N VAL A 285 3.71 5.83 14.31
CA VAL A 285 3.79 6.76 15.46
C VAL A 285 4.35 6.06 16.70
N GLN A 286 3.95 4.81 16.95
CA GLN A 286 4.47 4.04 18.08
C GLN A 286 5.94 3.63 17.89
N GLU A 287 6.34 3.25 16.67
CA GLU A 287 7.71 2.87 16.37
C GLU A 287 8.65 4.08 16.38
N ALA A 288 8.20 5.30 16.00
CA ALA A 288 8.97 6.53 16.17
C ALA A 288 9.18 6.92 17.64
N ASP A 289 8.13 6.83 18.46
CA ASP A 289 8.21 7.10 19.89
C ASP A 289 9.13 6.08 20.60
N LEU A 290 9.04 4.81 20.23
CA LEU A 290 9.92 3.75 20.69
C LEU A 290 11.38 4.02 20.28
N SER A 291 11.61 4.48 19.05
CA SER A 291 12.93 4.86 18.53
C SER A 291 13.57 5.99 19.36
N CYS A 292 12.78 7.01 19.72
CA CYS A 292 13.23 8.08 20.62
C CYS A 292 13.58 7.54 22.03
N HIS A 293 12.74 6.66 22.57
CA HIS A 293 12.97 6.04 23.87
C HIS A 293 14.25 5.20 23.88
N ALA A 294 14.56 4.54 22.79
CA ALA A 294 15.78 3.75 22.59
C ALA A 294 17.01 4.61 22.21
N GLY A 295 16.86 5.91 22.01
CA GLY A 295 17.95 6.83 21.71
C GLY A 295 18.40 6.88 20.24
N PHE A 296 17.61 6.32 19.32
CA PHE A 296 17.92 6.37 17.87
C PHE A 296 17.59 7.70 17.23
N CYS A 297 16.49 8.37 17.64
CA CYS A 297 16.09 9.65 17.07
C CYS A 297 15.74 10.70 18.13
N SER A 298 15.64 11.96 17.70
CA SER A 298 15.20 13.06 18.54
C SER A 298 13.68 13.08 18.70
N GLN A 299 13.19 13.69 19.79
CA GLN A 299 11.76 13.92 20.00
C GLN A 299 11.12 14.77 18.89
N GLU A 300 11.88 15.66 18.25
CA GLU A 300 11.44 16.48 17.13
C GLU A 300 11.02 15.62 15.92
N VAL A 301 11.80 14.60 15.58
CA VAL A 301 11.51 13.67 14.48
C VAL A 301 10.18 12.96 14.72
N ALA A 302 9.97 12.40 15.91
CA ALA A 302 8.74 11.72 16.25
C ALA A 302 7.54 12.68 16.31
N ALA A 303 7.73 13.90 16.84
CA ALA A 303 6.68 14.91 16.91
C ALA A 303 6.23 15.38 15.52
N ARG A 304 7.17 15.66 14.60
CA ARG A 304 6.86 16.05 13.21
C ARG A 304 6.09 14.96 12.49
N GLN A 305 6.53 13.70 12.63
CA GLN A 305 5.81 12.58 12.02
C GLN A 305 4.40 12.41 12.59
N CYS A 306 4.24 12.47 13.92
CA CYS A 306 2.94 12.38 14.56
C CYS A 306 2.00 13.49 14.08
N GLU A 307 2.51 14.72 13.95
CA GLU A 307 1.75 15.86 13.45
C GLU A 307 1.32 15.66 12.00
N LEU A 308 2.21 15.16 11.13
CA LEU A 308 1.87 14.88 9.73
C LEU A 308 0.80 13.79 9.61
N VAL A 309 0.89 12.71 10.42
CA VAL A 309 -0.13 11.66 10.50
C VAL A 309 -1.48 12.25 10.94
N ARG A 310 -1.48 13.16 11.93
CA ARG A 310 -2.68 13.84 12.42
C ARG A 310 -3.29 14.76 11.36
N GLN A 311 -2.48 15.54 10.65
CA GLN A 311 -2.91 16.42 9.55
C GLN A 311 -3.54 15.63 8.40
N ALA A 312 -3.02 14.44 8.11
CA ALA A 312 -3.62 13.54 7.13
C ALA A 312 -5.00 12.97 7.57
N GLY A 313 -5.40 13.17 8.82
CA GLY A 313 -6.63 12.61 9.38
C GLY A 313 -6.53 11.13 9.75
N LEU A 314 -5.30 10.61 9.88
CA LEU A 314 -5.03 9.23 10.25
C LEU A 314 -5.08 9.03 11.77
N PRO A 315 -5.50 7.86 12.26
CA PRO A 315 -5.39 7.52 13.67
C PRO A 315 -3.91 7.38 14.06
N HIS A 316 -3.56 7.89 15.25
CA HIS A 316 -2.19 7.89 15.76
C HIS A 316 -2.07 7.33 17.18
N ALA A 317 -3.20 7.24 17.90
CA ALA A 317 -3.22 6.74 19.26
C ALA A 317 -3.32 5.21 19.31
N LEU A 318 -2.55 4.59 20.22
CA LEU A 318 -2.65 3.16 20.47
C LEU A 318 -4.02 2.84 21.09
N PRO A 319 -4.79 1.89 20.56
CA PRO A 319 -6.07 1.49 21.14
C PRO A 319 -5.87 0.85 22.53
N PRO A 320 -6.94 0.73 23.33
CA PRO A 320 -6.88 0.02 24.60
C PRO A 320 -6.46 -1.44 24.40
N ILE A 321 -5.20 -1.76 24.70
CA ILE A 321 -4.59 -3.08 24.51
C ILE A 321 -3.62 -3.36 25.64
N THR A 322 -3.46 -4.62 26.04
CA THR A 322 -2.44 -5.00 27.03
C THR A 322 -1.06 -5.18 26.39
N PHE A 323 0.00 -5.05 27.19
CA PHE A 323 1.34 -5.37 26.73
C PHE A 323 1.44 -6.82 26.23
N SER A 324 0.83 -7.75 26.95
CA SER A 324 0.89 -9.18 26.63
C SER A 324 0.24 -9.49 25.27
N ASP A 325 -0.92 -8.89 25.00
CA ASP A 325 -1.63 -9.10 23.74
C ASP A 325 -0.84 -8.52 22.57
N LEU A 326 -0.34 -7.27 22.71
CA LEU A 326 0.43 -6.62 21.65
C LEU A 326 1.72 -7.38 21.37
N TRP A 327 2.49 -7.71 22.42
CA TRP A 327 3.75 -8.45 22.27
C TRP A 327 3.51 -9.84 21.66
N GLY A 328 2.49 -10.57 22.14
CA GLY A 328 2.12 -11.87 21.60
C GLY A 328 1.76 -11.81 20.12
N ALA A 329 0.97 -10.81 19.71
CA ALA A 329 0.61 -10.63 18.29
C ALA A 329 1.84 -10.30 17.43
N MET A 330 2.77 -9.47 17.91
CA MET A 330 4.02 -9.16 17.22
C MET A 330 4.91 -10.40 17.02
N GLN A 331 4.92 -11.35 17.96
CA GLN A 331 5.69 -12.59 17.85
C GLN A 331 5.18 -13.54 16.75
N HIS A 332 3.92 -13.45 16.37
CA HIS A 332 3.32 -14.25 15.28
C HIS A 332 3.55 -13.65 13.88
N ASP A 333 4.13 -12.45 13.77
CA ASP A 333 4.48 -11.87 12.46
C ASP A 333 5.71 -12.58 11.85
N LYS A 334 5.77 -12.67 10.54
CA LYS A 334 6.87 -13.23 9.73
C LYS A 334 8.23 -12.58 9.97
N LYS A 335 8.26 -11.44 10.65
CA LYS A 335 9.48 -10.65 10.96
C LYS A 335 10.30 -11.23 12.11
N VAL A 336 9.84 -12.31 12.73
CA VAL A 336 10.60 -13.03 13.75
C VAL A 336 11.67 -13.88 13.06
N ALA A 337 12.92 -13.47 13.18
CA ALA A 337 14.07 -14.26 12.73
C ALA A 337 14.86 -14.75 13.96
N HIS A 338 15.11 -16.06 14.02
CA HIS A 338 15.81 -16.69 15.14
C HIS A 338 15.21 -16.35 16.54
N GLY A 339 13.86 -16.25 16.63
CA GLY A 339 13.17 -15.93 17.88
C GLY A 339 13.22 -14.47 18.32
N ARG A 340 13.77 -13.56 17.49
CA ARG A 340 13.84 -12.12 17.77
C ARG A 340 12.93 -11.34 16.86
N ILE A 341 12.21 -10.35 17.40
CA ILE A 341 11.45 -9.38 16.64
C ILE A 341 12.43 -8.31 16.15
N TYR A 342 12.34 -7.94 14.86
CA TYR A 342 13.06 -6.81 14.31
C TYR A 342 12.07 -5.68 14.04
N CYS A 343 12.42 -4.47 14.44
CA CYS A 343 11.64 -3.27 14.25
C CYS A 343 12.42 -2.27 13.38
N VAL A 344 11.72 -1.51 12.58
CA VAL A 344 12.32 -0.41 11.80
C VAL A 344 12.26 0.84 12.66
N MET A 345 13.41 1.39 13.01
CA MET A 345 13.57 2.53 13.91
C MET A 345 14.00 3.76 13.11
N PRO A 346 13.25 4.88 13.12
CA PRO A 346 13.74 6.13 12.55
C PRO A 346 15.00 6.63 13.29
N GLU A 347 15.98 7.09 12.50
CA GLU A 347 17.13 7.86 13.01
C GLU A 347 16.89 9.35 12.76
N ARG A 348 16.40 9.66 11.57
CA ARG A 348 15.94 10.99 11.14
C ARG A 348 14.93 10.85 10.00
N ILE A 349 14.28 11.92 9.65
CA ILE A 349 13.39 11.94 8.47
C ILE A 349 14.21 11.56 7.22
N GLY A 350 13.74 10.58 6.48
CA GLY A 350 14.41 10.02 5.30
C GLY A 350 15.45 8.94 5.62
N GLN A 351 15.62 8.55 6.89
CA GLN A 351 16.58 7.51 7.26
C GLN A 351 16.11 6.69 8.46
N VAL A 352 16.22 5.37 8.33
CA VAL A 352 15.84 4.39 9.35
C VAL A 352 16.89 3.28 9.47
N VAL A 353 16.87 2.59 10.60
CA VAL A 353 17.67 1.39 10.86
C VAL A 353 16.75 0.22 11.22
N VAL A 354 17.16 -1.00 10.87
CA VAL A 354 16.48 -2.23 11.32
C VAL A 354 17.20 -2.77 12.54
N ALA A 355 16.55 -2.72 13.69
CA ALA A 355 17.14 -3.11 14.96
C ALA A 355 16.36 -4.26 15.63
N PRO A 356 17.03 -5.17 16.35
CA PRO A 356 16.35 -6.16 17.18
C PRO A 356 15.63 -5.45 18.33
N LEU A 357 14.42 -5.90 18.63
CA LEU A 357 13.59 -5.37 19.71
C LEU A 357 13.57 -6.32 20.89
N GLU A 358 14.18 -5.90 21.99
CA GLU A 358 14.18 -6.67 23.23
C GLU A 358 12.85 -6.49 23.97
N ARG A 359 12.28 -7.61 24.46
CA ARG A 359 11.01 -7.61 25.20
C ARG A 359 11.01 -6.69 26.41
N SER A 360 12.12 -6.65 27.14
CA SER A 360 12.28 -5.80 28.32
C SER A 360 12.26 -4.31 28.00
N GLU A 361 12.88 -3.92 26.88
CA GLU A 361 12.91 -2.55 26.38
C GLU A 361 11.52 -2.11 25.90
N PHE A 362 10.88 -2.91 25.08
CA PHE A 362 9.51 -2.65 24.64
C PHE A 362 8.52 -2.55 25.80
N LYS A 363 8.70 -3.39 26.85
CA LYS A 363 7.86 -3.32 28.06
C LYS A 363 8.07 -2.01 28.82
N ARG A 364 9.33 -1.55 29.00
CA ARG A 364 9.63 -0.27 29.66
C ARG A 364 8.97 0.89 28.93
N TRP A 365 9.16 0.96 27.61
CA TRP A 365 8.53 1.96 26.76
C TRP A 365 7.00 1.91 26.86
N PHE A 366 6.37 0.75 26.72
CA PHE A 366 4.92 0.59 26.74
C PHE A 366 4.29 1.06 28.07
N VAL A 367 4.96 0.78 29.20
CA VAL A 367 4.49 1.22 30.53
C VAL A 367 4.65 2.73 30.72
N SER A 368 5.77 3.32 30.29
CA SER A 368 5.98 4.78 30.34
C SER A 368 4.94 5.52 29.54
N ARG A 369 4.70 5.10 28.31
CA ARG A 369 3.71 5.69 27.40
C ARG A 369 2.29 5.70 27.97
N ARG A 370 1.88 4.60 28.62
CA ARG A 370 0.55 4.53 29.26
C ARG A 370 0.41 5.46 30.45
N ARG A 371 1.48 5.72 31.19
CA ARG A 371 1.48 6.67 32.32
C ARG A 371 1.29 8.12 31.83
N GLU A 372 1.91 8.48 30.71
CA GLU A 372 1.76 9.79 30.08
C GLU A 372 0.33 10.04 29.60
N ILE A 373 -0.24 9.11 28.84
CA ILE A 373 -1.64 9.17 28.36
C ILE A 373 -2.62 9.26 29.54
N GLY A 374 -2.34 8.58 30.66
CA GLY A 374 -3.16 8.62 31.87
C GLY A 374 -3.09 9.96 32.61
N LYS A 375 -1.95 10.68 32.53
CA LYS A 375 -1.79 12.02 33.10
C LYS A 375 -2.54 13.06 32.29
N ASP A 376 -2.42 13.05 30.96
CA ASP A 376 -3.10 13.99 30.07
C ASP A 376 -4.64 13.92 30.20
N ARG A 377 -5.19 12.71 30.33
CA ARG A 377 -6.63 12.53 30.57
C ARG A 377 -7.12 13.09 31.92
N ARG A 378 -6.26 13.11 32.95
CA ARG A 378 -6.58 13.70 34.26
C ARG A 378 -6.54 15.21 34.22
N VAL A 379 -5.59 15.82 33.50
CA VAL A 379 -5.49 17.26 33.32
C VAL A 379 -6.70 17.82 32.56
N HIS A 380 -7.13 17.17 31.51
CA HIS A 380 -8.32 17.56 30.76
C HIS A 380 -9.63 17.39 31.52
N ARG A 381 -9.74 16.43 32.45
CA ARG A 381 -10.91 16.28 33.34
C ARG A 381 -10.93 17.33 34.44
N ALA A 382 -9.77 17.72 34.97
CA ALA A 382 -9.66 18.73 36.02
C ALA A 382 -9.89 20.17 35.50
N GLY A 383 -9.59 20.45 34.22
CA GLY A 383 -9.83 21.75 33.58
C GLY A 383 -11.27 21.97 33.09
N GLY A 384 -12.06 20.91 32.96
CA GLY A 384 -13.46 20.97 32.49
C GLY A 384 -14.49 21.29 33.59
N ASP A 385 -14.12 21.19 34.86
CA ASP A 385 -15.06 21.35 36.00
C ASP A 385 -15.03 22.76 36.63
N ALA A 386 -14.25 23.68 36.05
CA ALA A 386 -14.07 25.03 36.61
C ALA A 386 -14.96 26.14 35.98
N SER A 387 -15.90 25.80 35.08
CA SER A 387 -16.72 26.82 34.36
C SER A 387 -18.24 26.68 34.50
N VAL A 388 -18.74 25.97 35.50
CA VAL A 388 -20.17 25.99 35.82
C VAL A 388 -20.36 26.30 37.29
N HIS A 389 -20.21 27.55 37.67
CA HIS A 389 -20.92 28.20 38.76
C HIS A 389 -20.55 29.69 38.79
N ARG A 390 -21.39 30.54 38.20
CA ARG A 390 -21.82 31.87 38.72
C ARG A 390 -22.75 32.56 37.74
N VAL A 391 -23.91 32.80 38.28
CA VAL A 391 -25.02 33.74 38.10
C VAL A 391 -26.04 33.34 37.07
#